data_434f6fd8ec6602bbf36c68eb425e5ca0
#
_entry.id   434f6fd8ec6602bbf36c68eb425e5ca0
#
_cell.length_a   1.000
_cell.length_b   1.000
_cell.length_c   1.000
_cell.angle_alpha   90.00
_cell.angle_beta   90.00
_cell.angle_gamma   90.00
#
_symmetry.space_group_name_H-M   'P 1'
#
loop_
_entity.id
_entity.type
_entity.pdbx_description
1 polymer ?
#
loop_
_entity_poly.entity_id
_entity_poly.type
_entity_poly.pdbx_seq_one_letter_code
_entity_poly.pdbx_strand_id
1 'polypeptide(L)' 'MNDWVVIFETGQLYRAELVKSLLNDNNVEAVILNQKDSSFKIGAIEVMVKKEDKGKAAAIIKSVDCE' A
#
# COMPACT_ATOMS: atom_id res chain seq x y z
N MET A 1 -11.79 9.50 6.42
CA MET A 1 -11.15 8.49 5.60
C MET A 1 -11.56 7.09 5.92
N ASN A 2 -12.83 6.90 6.04
CA ASN A 2 -13.29 5.57 6.42
C ASN A 2 -13.30 4.60 5.27
N ASP A 3 -13.16 5.12 4.08
CA ASP A 3 -13.21 4.25 2.91
C ASP A 3 -11.86 3.73 2.48
N TRP A 4 -10.84 4.01 3.25
CA TRP A 4 -9.50 3.59 2.89
C TRP A 4 -8.98 2.58 3.90
N VAL A 5 -8.26 1.59 3.41
CA VAL A 5 -7.68 0.56 4.26
C VAL A 5 -6.24 0.35 3.87
N VAL A 6 -5.44 -0.05 4.84
CA VAL A 6 -4.04 -0.34 4.59
C VAL A 6 -3.96 -1.73 3.99
N ILE A 7 -3.27 -1.83 2.86
CA ILE A 7 -3.17 -3.11 2.19
C ILE A 7 -1.75 -3.60 2.10
N PHE A 8 -0.79 -2.74 2.35
CA PHE A 8 0.60 -3.12 2.27
C PHE A 8 1.41 -2.21 3.17
N GLU A 9 2.42 -2.76 3.81
CA GLU A 9 3.22 -2.01 4.74
C GLU A 9 4.68 -2.41 4.55
N THR A 10 5.56 -1.44 4.50
CA THR A 10 6.96 -1.73 4.29
C THR A 10 7.80 -0.62 4.90
N GLY A 11 9.06 -0.92 5.14
CA GLY A 11 9.99 0.07 5.64
C GLY A 11 10.79 0.71 4.53
N GLN A 12 10.52 0.36 3.28
CA GLN A 12 11.29 0.88 2.17
C GLN A 12 10.37 1.61 1.22
N LEU A 13 10.70 2.86 0.99
CA LEU A 13 9.86 3.70 0.16
C LEU A 13 9.73 3.17 -1.26
N TYR A 14 10.82 2.66 -1.82
CA TYR A 14 10.76 2.22 -3.20
C TYR A 14 9.79 1.04 -3.37
N ARG A 15 9.65 0.23 -2.34
CA ARG A 15 8.70 -0.88 -2.41
C ARG A 15 7.28 -0.37 -2.36
N ALA A 16 7.05 0.63 -1.53
CA ALA A 16 5.72 1.21 -1.44
C ALA A 16 5.34 1.84 -2.76
N GLU A 17 6.27 2.51 -3.39
CA GLU A 17 5.99 3.14 -4.68
C GLU A 17 5.77 2.12 -5.76
N LEU A 18 6.50 1.02 -5.70
CA LEU A 18 6.32 -0.05 -6.66
C LEU A 18 4.91 -0.63 -6.56
N VAL A 19 4.49 -0.90 -5.35
CA VAL A 19 3.16 -1.45 -5.13
C VAL A 19 2.09 -0.46 -5.57
N LYS A 20 2.28 0.80 -5.23
CA LYS A 20 1.32 1.82 -5.63
C LYS A 20 1.21 1.90 -7.14
N SER A 21 2.35 1.90 -7.81
CA SER A 21 2.38 1.99 -9.26
C SER A 21 1.66 0.80 -9.88
N LEU A 22 1.90 -0.37 -9.33
CA LEU A 22 1.27 -1.58 -9.83
C LEU A 22 -0.24 -1.52 -9.66
N LEU A 23 -0.68 -1.02 -8.53
CA LEU A 23 -2.11 -0.90 -8.29
C LEU A 23 -2.74 0.09 -9.24
N ASN A 24 -2.08 1.21 -9.46
CA ASN A 24 -2.59 2.20 -10.39
C ASN A 24 -2.67 1.65 -11.81
N ASP A 25 -1.73 0.83 -12.18
CA ASP A 25 -1.73 0.22 -13.50
C ASP A 25 -2.93 -0.68 -13.68
N ASN A 26 -3.48 -1.15 -12.59
CA ASN A 26 -4.63 -2.04 -12.63
C ASN A 26 -5.92 -1.32 -12.27
N ASN A 27 -5.89 0.00 -12.41
CA ASN A 27 -7.08 0.81 -12.15
C ASN A 27 -7.52 0.79 -10.70
N VAL A 28 -6.57 0.60 -9.82
CA VAL A 28 -6.83 0.66 -8.40
C VAL A 28 -6.17 1.89 -7.84
N GLU A 29 -6.95 2.76 -7.26
CA GLU A 29 -6.42 3.98 -6.69
C GLU A 29 -5.73 3.68 -5.37
N ALA A 30 -4.49 4.10 -5.25
CA ALA A 30 -3.71 3.84 -4.06
C ALA A 30 -2.97 5.08 -3.62
N VAL A 31 -2.75 5.19 -2.32
CA VAL A 31 -1.99 6.31 -1.77
C VAL A 31 -0.96 5.77 -0.81
N ILE A 32 0.10 6.51 -0.64
CA ILE A 32 1.17 6.13 0.27
C ILE A 32 1.11 7.04 1.48
N LEU A 33 1.14 6.43 2.64
CA LEU A 33 1.12 7.15 3.88
C LEU A 33 2.43 6.88 4.58
N ASN A 34 3.20 7.92 4.79
CA ASN A 34 4.50 7.78 5.40
C ASN A 34 4.45 8.26 6.84
N GLN A 35 4.52 7.33 7.77
CA GLN A 35 4.44 7.67 9.18
C GLN A 35 5.79 7.67 9.78
N LYS A 36 6.45 8.76 9.69
CA LYS A 36 7.78 8.76 10.21
C LYS A 36 7.95 9.58 11.45
N ASP A 37 6.91 10.17 11.96
CA ASP A 37 7.10 10.96 13.12
C ASP A 37 6.90 10.18 14.39
N SER A 38 6.72 8.94 14.30
CA SER A 38 6.54 8.12 15.47
C SER A 38 7.89 7.83 16.08
N SER A 39 8.00 7.99 17.37
CA SER A 39 9.29 7.75 18.00
C SER A 39 9.62 6.27 18.10
N PHE A 40 8.62 5.43 18.03
CA PHE A 40 8.91 4.00 18.15
C PHE A 40 9.07 3.34 16.82
N LYS A 41 8.20 3.67 15.93
CA LYS A 41 8.19 3.01 14.66
C LYS A 41 9.05 3.76 13.71
N ILE A 42 9.95 3.13 13.17
CA ILE A 42 10.86 3.77 12.27
C ILE A 42 10.49 3.42 10.86
N GLY A 43 10.09 4.41 10.10
CA GLY A 43 9.89 4.22 8.69
C GLY A 43 8.79 3.27 8.31
N ALA A 44 7.69 3.34 9.00
CA ALA A 44 6.55 2.54 8.58
C ALA A 44 5.84 3.26 7.45
N ILE A 45 5.87 2.67 6.30
CA ILE A 45 5.23 3.24 5.11
C ILE A 45 4.07 2.35 4.74
N GLU A 46 2.89 2.93 4.63
CA GLU A 46 1.69 2.17 4.35
C GLU A 46 1.11 2.54 3.01
N VAL A 47 0.65 1.55 2.29
CA VAL A 47 -0.06 1.77 1.04
C VAL A 47 -1.51 1.47 1.29
N MET A 48 -2.36 2.43 0.99
CA MET A 48 -3.78 2.31 1.25
C MET A 48 -4.57 2.36 -0.03
N VAL A 49 -5.66 1.63 -0.06
CA VAL A 49 -6.57 1.63 -1.19
C VAL A 49 -7.97 1.80 -0.65
N LYS A 50 -8.89 2.08 -1.54
CA LYS A 50 -10.27 2.20 -1.14
C LYS A 50 -10.79 0.85 -0.70
N LYS A 51 -11.69 0.88 0.27
CA LYS A 51 -12.23 -0.33 0.83
C LYS A 51 -12.85 -1.22 -0.24
N GLU A 52 -13.49 -0.61 -1.21
CA GLU A 52 -14.15 -1.38 -2.26
C GLU A 52 -13.14 -2.06 -3.18
N ASP A 53 -11.91 -1.60 -3.18
CA ASP A 53 -10.87 -2.20 -4.01
C ASP A 53 -9.96 -3.11 -3.24
N LYS A 54 -10.26 -3.34 -1.99
CA LYS A 54 -9.39 -4.12 -1.13
C LYS A 54 -9.11 -5.52 -1.69
N GLY A 55 -10.14 -6.20 -2.11
CA GLY A 55 -9.96 -7.55 -2.63
C GLY A 55 -9.11 -7.57 -3.89
N LYS A 56 -9.37 -6.63 -4.76
CA LYS A 56 -8.63 -6.55 -6.00
C LYS A 56 -7.17 -6.20 -5.74
N ALA A 57 -6.96 -5.25 -4.84
CA ALA A 57 -5.60 -4.83 -4.51
C ALA A 57 -4.82 -5.96 -3.85
N ALA A 58 -5.48 -6.69 -2.97
CA ALA A 58 -4.82 -7.79 -2.30
C ALA A 58 -4.37 -8.85 -3.29
N ALA A 59 -5.20 -9.13 -4.27
CA ALA A 59 -4.85 -10.11 -5.28
C ALA A 59 -3.65 -9.65 -6.10
N ILE A 60 -3.61 -8.37 -6.42
CA ILE A 60 -2.51 -7.83 -7.19
C ILE A 60 -1.22 -7.91 -6.41
N ILE A 61 -1.27 -7.53 -5.15
CA ILE A 61 -0.07 -7.54 -4.32
C ILE A 61 0.41 -8.96 -4.10
N LYS A 62 -0.51 -9.88 -3.91
CA LYS A 62 -0.15 -11.25 -3.72
C LYS A 62 0.60 -11.80 -4.93
N SER A 63 0.21 -11.36 -6.09
CA SER A 63 0.86 -11.79 -7.31
C SER A 63 2.31 -11.35 -7.36
N VAL A 64 2.58 -10.16 -6.84
CA VAL A 64 3.93 -9.63 -6.84
C VAL A 64 4.76 -10.22 -5.70
N ASP A 65 4.13 -10.38 -4.58
CA ASP A 65 4.82 -10.82 -3.38
C ASP A 65 5.06 -12.29 -3.36
N CYS A 66 4.46 -13.00 -4.24
CA CYS A 66 4.55 -14.44 -4.27
C CYS A 66 5.80 -14.83 -5.01
N GLU A 67 6.83 -14.97 -4.33
CA GLU A 67 8.06 -15.29 -5.01
C GLU A 67 8.57 -16.61 -4.62
#